data_0d741373135d5578a045317e92cca293
#
_entry.id   0d741373135d5578a045317e92cca293
#
_cell.length_a   1.000
_cell.length_b   1.000
_cell.length_c   1.000
_cell.angle_alpha   90.00
_cell.angle_beta   90.00
_cell.angle_gamma   90.00
#
_symmetry.space_group_name_H-M   'P 1'
#
loop_
_entity.id
_entity.type
_entity.pdbx_description
1 polymer ?
#
loop_
_entity_poly.entity_id
_entity_poly.type
_entity_poly.pdbx_seq_one_letter_code
_entity_poly.pdbx_strand_id
1 'polypeptide(L)'
;MSEEKSVKIHVENLTKKFGDLLVLDNISFDIKKGEFVCVVGPTGCGKTTFLNLLSCLIEPTEGKLLIDGQPADPKKHDIAFVFQEPSSFPWLNVEQNIEIGMKIKKITEQERKERVERMISLMGLEQFRKS
;
A
#
# COMPACT_ATOMS: atom_id res chain seq x y z
N MET A 1 -5.06 -13.01 -28.99
CA MET A 1 -3.81 -12.26 -28.75
C MET A 1 -3.85 -11.80 -27.31
N SER A 2 -3.05 -12.41 -26.43
CA SER A 2 -2.91 -11.95 -25.06
C SER A 2 -2.17 -10.61 -25.09
N GLU A 3 -2.84 -9.53 -24.67
CA GLU A 3 -2.18 -8.25 -24.41
C GLU A 3 -1.04 -8.52 -23.42
N GLU A 4 0.19 -8.26 -23.84
CA GLU A 4 1.36 -8.30 -22.97
C GLU A 4 1.17 -7.23 -21.91
N LYS A 5 0.77 -7.65 -20.69
CA LYS A 5 0.56 -6.72 -19.58
C LYS A 5 1.88 -6.02 -19.27
N SER A 6 1.87 -4.69 -19.33
CA SER A 6 3.04 -3.87 -18.99
C SER A 6 3.47 -4.10 -17.53
N VAL A 7 4.77 -3.99 -17.26
CA VAL A 7 5.34 -4.05 -15.92
C VAL A 7 4.82 -2.87 -15.11
N LYS A 8 4.23 -3.16 -13.96
CA LYS A 8 3.73 -2.16 -13.00
C LYS A 8 4.77 -1.81 -11.96
N ILE A 9 5.43 -2.84 -11.40
CA ILE A 9 6.50 -2.69 -10.41
C ILE A 9 7.71 -3.44 -10.93
N HIS A 10 8.84 -2.77 -10.97
CA HIS A 10 10.14 -3.35 -11.32
C HIS A 10 11.08 -3.24 -10.12
N VAL A 11 11.61 -4.35 -9.68
CA VAL A 11 12.57 -4.44 -8.58
C VAL A 11 13.88 -4.98 -9.11
N GLU A 12 14.97 -4.25 -8.89
CA GLU A 12 16.30 -4.58 -9.37
C GLU A 12 17.30 -4.56 -8.22
N ASN A 13 17.90 -5.71 -7.91
CA ASN A 13 18.96 -5.89 -6.91
C ASN A 13 18.61 -5.31 -5.52
N LEU A 14 17.33 -5.42 -5.12
CA LEU A 14 16.82 -4.81 -3.90
C LEU A 14 17.43 -5.48 -2.68
N THR A 15 18.14 -4.69 -1.89
CA THR A 15 18.80 -5.13 -0.66
C THR A 15 18.36 -4.25 0.50
N LYS A 16 18.06 -4.85 1.66
CA LYS A 16 17.74 -4.12 2.89
C LYS A 16 18.54 -4.64 4.06
N LYS A 17 19.28 -3.72 4.69
CA LYS A 17 20.00 -3.94 5.95
C LYS A 17 19.45 -3.00 7.04
N PHE A 18 19.44 -3.46 8.27
CA PHE A 18 19.21 -2.64 9.47
C PHE A 18 20.47 -2.76 10.34
N GLY A 19 21.36 -1.74 10.28
CA GLY A 19 22.71 -1.87 10.79
C GLY A 19 23.44 -3.02 10.10
N ASP A 20 23.94 -3.99 10.88
CA ASP A 20 24.63 -5.16 10.35
C ASP A 20 23.70 -6.32 9.96
N LEU A 21 22.41 -6.21 10.27
CA LEU A 21 21.42 -7.27 9.96
C LEU A 21 20.94 -7.16 8.52
N LEU A 22 21.34 -8.13 7.69
CA LEU A 22 20.84 -8.30 6.33
C LEU A 22 19.46 -8.98 6.38
N VAL A 23 18.43 -8.31 5.89
CA VAL A 23 17.04 -8.82 5.90
C VAL A 23 16.56 -9.23 4.51
N LEU A 24 16.92 -8.46 3.48
CA LEU A 24 16.66 -8.80 2.07
C LEU A 24 17.97 -8.69 1.31
N ASP A 25 18.27 -9.70 0.51
CA ASP A 25 19.53 -9.82 -0.21
C ASP A 25 19.28 -9.94 -1.72
N ASN A 26 19.63 -8.89 -2.44
CA ASN A 26 19.72 -8.87 -3.90
C ASN A 26 18.49 -9.45 -4.63
N ILE A 27 17.29 -8.97 -4.29
CA ILE A 27 16.04 -9.45 -4.86
C ILE A 27 15.72 -8.68 -6.14
N SER A 28 15.40 -9.41 -7.22
CA SER A 28 14.99 -8.84 -8.51
C SER A 28 13.78 -9.59 -9.06
N PHE A 29 12.74 -8.86 -9.48
CA PHE A 29 11.52 -9.40 -10.10
C PHE A 29 10.67 -8.27 -10.67
N ASP A 30 9.68 -8.66 -11.47
CA ASP A 30 8.66 -7.78 -12.04
C ASP A 30 7.26 -8.19 -11.58
N ILE A 31 6.40 -7.20 -11.34
CA ILE A 31 4.96 -7.37 -11.17
C ILE A 31 4.25 -6.66 -12.31
N LYS A 32 3.39 -7.38 -13.02
CA LYS A 32 2.63 -6.84 -14.16
C LYS A 32 1.37 -6.12 -13.68
N LYS A 33 0.88 -5.19 -14.48
CA LYS A 33 -0.35 -4.46 -14.19
C LYS A 33 -1.54 -5.40 -14.02
N GLY A 34 -2.28 -5.23 -12.89
CA GLY A 34 -3.44 -6.06 -12.56
C GLY A 34 -3.10 -7.48 -12.11
N GLU A 35 -1.84 -7.75 -11.77
CA GLU A 35 -1.42 -9.02 -11.19
C GLU A 35 -1.73 -9.06 -9.69
N PHE A 36 -2.13 -10.24 -9.20
CA PHE A 36 -2.26 -10.54 -7.78
C PHE A 36 -1.06 -11.37 -7.35
N VAL A 37 -0.29 -10.87 -6.40
CA VAL A 37 0.96 -11.48 -5.93
C VAL A 37 0.85 -11.85 -4.45
N CYS A 38 1.19 -13.10 -4.12
CA CYS A 38 1.31 -13.56 -2.74
C CYS A 38 2.78 -13.69 -2.35
N VAL A 39 3.15 -13.11 -1.20
CA VAL A 39 4.47 -13.29 -0.59
C VAL A 39 4.35 -14.29 0.58
N VAL A 40 4.95 -15.46 0.44
CA VAL A 40 4.90 -16.51 1.45
C VAL A 40 6.29 -16.81 2.00
N GLY A 41 6.35 -17.23 3.25
CA GLY A 41 7.60 -17.58 3.92
C GLY A 41 7.43 -17.64 5.44
N PRO A 42 8.42 -18.19 6.17
CA PRO A 42 8.38 -18.30 7.62
C PRO A 42 8.33 -16.93 8.32
N THR A 43 7.97 -16.95 9.60
CA THR A 43 8.02 -15.72 10.42
C THR A 43 9.45 -15.19 10.49
N GLY A 44 9.60 -13.86 10.34
CA GLY A 44 10.91 -13.20 10.41
C GLY A 44 11.75 -13.22 9.13
N CYS A 45 11.27 -13.83 8.03
CA CYS A 45 12.04 -13.91 6.77
C CYS A 45 12.00 -12.61 5.92
N GLY A 46 11.49 -11.49 6.44
CA GLY A 46 11.53 -10.20 5.75
C GLY A 46 10.28 -9.82 4.94
N LYS A 47 9.17 -10.60 4.99
CA LYS A 47 7.94 -10.28 4.22
C LYS A 47 7.41 -8.87 4.49
N THR A 48 7.29 -8.48 5.75
CA THR A 48 6.84 -7.13 6.14
C THR A 48 7.82 -6.06 5.69
N THR A 49 9.12 -6.31 5.81
CA THR A 49 10.17 -5.40 5.33
C THR A 49 10.05 -5.20 3.82
N PHE A 50 9.82 -6.28 3.07
CA PHE A 50 9.62 -6.24 1.64
C PHE A 50 8.37 -5.40 1.26
N LEU A 51 7.23 -5.62 1.92
CA LEU A 51 6.01 -4.84 1.69
C LEU A 51 6.19 -3.36 2.06
N ASN A 52 6.93 -3.07 3.14
CA ASN A 52 7.25 -1.69 3.54
C ASN A 52 8.13 -0.97 2.49
N LEU A 53 9.04 -1.69 1.83
CA LEU A 53 9.80 -1.15 0.70
C LEU A 53 8.91 -0.87 -0.51
N LEU A 54 8.03 -1.83 -0.89
CA LEU A 54 7.10 -1.66 -2.01
C LEU A 54 6.12 -0.51 -1.80
N SER A 55 5.72 -0.26 -0.56
CA SER A 55 4.83 0.86 -0.21
C SER A 55 5.55 2.18 0.04
N CYS A 56 6.88 2.22 -0.14
CA CYS A 56 7.72 3.40 0.12
C CYS A 56 7.66 3.91 1.58
N LEU A 57 7.32 3.05 2.54
CA LEU A 57 7.35 3.38 3.97
C LEU A 57 8.78 3.37 4.52
N ILE A 58 9.68 2.60 3.89
CA ILE A 58 11.11 2.59 4.17
C ILE A 58 11.88 2.59 2.84
N GLU A 59 13.12 3.07 2.88
CA GLU A 59 14.00 3.09 1.71
C GLU A 59 14.87 1.83 1.64
N PRO A 60 15.22 1.33 0.45
CA PRO A 60 16.19 0.25 0.30
C PRO A 60 17.59 0.72 0.71
N THR A 61 18.44 -0.23 1.10
CA THR A 61 19.87 0.05 1.32
C THR A 61 20.62 0.09 -0.01
N GLU A 62 20.27 -0.82 -0.92
CA GLU A 62 20.82 -0.91 -2.27
C GLU A 62 19.73 -1.38 -3.25
N GLY A 63 19.95 -1.15 -4.54
CA GLY A 63 19.04 -1.56 -5.60
C GLY A 63 18.03 -0.49 -5.97
N LYS A 64 17.06 -0.86 -6.81
CA LYS A 64 16.06 0.06 -7.35
C LYS A 64 14.66 -0.52 -7.23
N LEU A 65 13.72 0.36 -6.98
CA LEU A 65 12.28 0.09 -7.03
C LEU A 65 11.62 1.12 -7.96
N LEU A 66 11.06 0.65 -9.06
CA LEU A 66 10.36 1.50 -10.02
C LEU A 66 8.87 1.13 -10.03
N ILE A 67 8.02 2.14 -10.11
CA ILE A 67 6.58 2.00 -10.33
C ILE A 67 6.24 2.75 -11.62
N ASP A 68 5.58 2.07 -12.55
CA ASP A 68 5.31 2.61 -13.90
C ASP A 68 6.58 3.18 -14.59
N GLY A 69 7.73 2.52 -14.39
CA GLY A 69 9.02 2.92 -14.95
C GLY A 69 9.70 4.13 -14.31
N GLN A 70 9.13 4.68 -13.22
CA GLN A 70 9.70 5.79 -12.47
C GLN A 70 10.11 5.35 -11.07
N PRO A 71 11.11 6.01 -10.44
CA PRO A 71 11.45 5.74 -9.05
C PRO A 71 10.20 5.80 -8.16
N ALA A 72 10.04 4.82 -7.29
CA ALA A 72 8.91 4.72 -6.38
C ALA A 72 8.88 5.94 -5.44
N ASP A 73 7.74 6.66 -5.45
CA ASP A 73 7.52 7.86 -4.66
C ASP A 73 6.05 7.88 -4.20
N PRO A 74 5.75 7.83 -2.90
CA PRO A 74 4.39 7.80 -2.39
C PRO A 74 3.58 9.06 -2.71
N LYS A 75 4.25 10.16 -3.10
CA LYS A 75 3.58 11.41 -3.53
C LYS A 75 3.13 11.37 -4.98
N LYS A 76 3.77 10.54 -5.80
CA LYS A 76 3.51 10.43 -7.26
C LYS A 76 2.67 9.22 -7.62
N HIS A 77 2.74 8.16 -6.81
CA HIS A 77 2.04 6.91 -7.07
C HIS A 77 0.93 6.69 -6.05
N ASP A 78 -0.26 6.33 -6.53
CA ASP A 78 -1.37 5.93 -5.65
C ASP A 78 -1.08 4.53 -5.07
N ILE A 79 -0.53 4.51 -3.86
CA ILE A 79 -0.23 3.29 -3.11
C ILE A 79 -1.20 3.22 -1.93
N ALA A 80 -1.96 2.13 -1.82
CA ALA A 80 -2.75 1.82 -0.65
C ALA A 80 -2.06 0.69 0.13
N PHE A 81 -1.85 0.88 1.42
CA PHE A 81 -1.25 -0.08 2.32
C PHE A 81 -2.21 -0.41 3.47
N VAL A 82 -2.48 -1.71 3.66
CA VAL A 82 -3.28 -2.20 4.78
C VAL A 82 -2.32 -2.81 5.80
N PHE A 83 -2.27 -2.20 6.99
CA PHE A 83 -1.41 -2.67 8.07
C PHE A 83 -1.94 -3.97 8.69
N GLN A 84 -1.05 -4.77 9.26
CA GLN A 84 -1.41 -5.99 9.99
C GLN A 84 -2.17 -5.66 11.29
N GLU A 85 -1.79 -4.56 11.95
CA GLU A 85 -2.47 -4.04 13.13
C GLU A 85 -3.56 -3.04 12.75
N PRO A 86 -4.62 -2.88 13.58
CA PRO A 86 -5.63 -1.86 13.35
C PRO A 86 -4.99 -0.47 13.26
N SER A 87 -5.20 0.20 12.13
CA SER A 87 -4.63 1.53 11.84
C SER A 87 -5.68 2.64 11.81
N SER A 88 -6.86 2.38 12.37
CA SER A 88 -7.90 3.40 12.54
C SER A 88 -7.47 4.44 13.59
N PHE A 89 -7.93 5.66 13.41
CA PHE A 89 -7.75 6.74 14.40
C PHE A 89 -8.77 6.57 15.54
N PRO A 90 -8.35 6.19 16.76
CA PRO A 90 -9.28 5.83 17.83
C PRO A 90 -10.09 7.03 18.35
N TRP A 91 -9.66 8.25 18.07
CA TRP A 91 -10.40 9.49 18.41
C TRP A 91 -11.40 9.93 17.33
N LEU A 92 -11.48 9.21 16.21
CA LEU A 92 -12.43 9.44 15.14
C LEU A 92 -13.47 8.32 15.11
N ASN A 93 -14.72 8.66 14.82
CA ASN A 93 -15.75 7.65 14.59
C ASN A 93 -15.56 6.96 13.22
N VAL A 94 -16.38 5.94 12.94
CA VAL A 94 -16.32 5.14 11.70
C VAL A 94 -16.40 6.03 10.45
N GLU A 95 -17.39 6.93 10.40
CA GLU A 95 -17.58 7.84 9.27
C GLU A 95 -16.36 8.74 9.03
N GLN A 96 -15.80 9.29 10.11
CA GLN A 96 -14.64 10.16 10.05
C GLN A 96 -13.36 9.40 9.63
N ASN A 97 -13.19 8.16 10.10
CA ASN A 97 -12.08 7.30 9.70
C ASN A 97 -12.13 6.99 8.19
N ILE A 98 -13.31 6.73 7.64
CA ILE A 98 -13.50 6.50 6.20
C ILE A 98 -13.22 7.79 5.42
N GLU A 99 -13.65 8.94 5.94
CA GLU A 99 -13.57 10.22 5.24
C GLU A 99 -12.16 10.84 5.20
N ILE A 100 -11.31 10.55 6.19
CA ILE A 100 -10.04 11.29 6.41
C ILE A 100 -9.10 11.24 5.20
N GLY A 101 -8.95 10.09 4.55
CA GLY A 101 -8.12 9.96 3.36
C GLY A 101 -8.63 10.80 2.18
N MET A 102 -9.94 10.93 2.06
CA MET A 102 -10.57 11.76 1.04
C MET A 102 -10.39 13.27 1.31
N LYS A 103 -10.39 13.67 2.59
CA LYS A 103 -10.05 15.04 2.99
C LYS A 103 -8.62 15.42 2.63
N ILE A 104 -7.67 14.52 2.89
CA ILE A 104 -6.26 14.72 2.53
C ILE A 104 -6.10 14.89 1.01
N LYS A 105 -6.83 14.12 0.21
CA LYS A 105 -6.86 14.23 -1.25
C LYS A 105 -7.70 15.41 -1.78
N LYS A 106 -8.25 16.25 -0.89
CA LYS A 106 -9.07 17.43 -1.22
C LYS A 106 -10.29 17.12 -2.10
N ILE A 107 -10.87 15.94 -1.94
CA ILE A 107 -12.13 15.56 -2.61
C ILE A 107 -13.26 16.46 -2.10
N THR A 108 -14.18 16.85 -2.98
CA THR A 108 -15.30 17.75 -2.64
C THR A 108 -16.18 17.14 -1.54
N GLU A 109 -16.85 17.99 -0.75
CA GLU A 109 -17.69 17.52 0.36
C GLU A 109 -18.83 16.61 -0.12
N GLN A 110 -19.46 16.98 -1.23
CA GLN A 110 -20.56 16.19 -1.79
C GLN A 110 -20.07 14.80 -2.18
N GLU A 111 -18.98 14.69 -2.93
CA GLU A 111 -18.41 13.43 -3.36
C GLU A 111 -17.93 12.58 -2.17
N ARG A 112 -17.37 13.21 -1.12
CA ARG A 112 -16.99 12.50 0.11
C ARG A 112 -18.20 11.88 0.78
N LYS A 113 -19.30 12.63 0.94
CA LYS A 113 -20.54 12.11 1.55
C LYS A 113 -21.08 10.89 0.79
N GLU A 114 -21.14 10.97 -0.53
CA GLU A 114 -21.61 9.86 -1.37
C GLU A 114 -20.71 8.62 -1.23
N ARG A 115 -19.40 8.81 -1.24
CA ARG A 115 -18.44 7.71 -1.08
C ARG A 115 -18.48 7.09 0.32
N VAL A 116 -18.58 7.91 1.37
CA VAL A 116 -18.70 7.45 2.76
C VAL A 116 -19.98 6.63 2.92
N GLU A 117 -21.12 7.13 2.43
CA GLU A 117 -22.39 6.44 2.48
C GLU A 117 -22.32 5.06 1.81
N ARG A 118 -21.76 5.03 0.61
CA ARG A 118 -21.54 3.79 -0.13
C ARG A 118 -20.64 2.80 0.63
N MET A 119 -19.57 3.27 1.26
CA MET A 119 -18.62 2.41 2.01
C MET A 119 -19.28 1.87 3.28
N ILE A 120 -20.00 2.70 4.03
CA ILE A 120 -20.74 2.28 5.23
C ILE A 120 -21.75 1.21 4.88
N SER A 121 -22.54 1.41 3.82
CA SER A 121 -23.52 0.43 3.36
C SER A 121 -22.87 -0.87 2.86
N LEU A 122 -21.79 -0.78 2.09
CA LEU A 122 -21.07 -1.95 1.60
C LEU A 122 -20.52 -2.83 2.73
N MET A 123 -20.10 -2.21 3.84
CA MET A 123 -19.53 -2.89 5.00
C MET A 123 -20.58 -3.28 6.06
N GLY A 124 -21.85 -2.88 5.91
CA GLY A 124 -22.90 -3.12 6.91
C GLY A 124 -22.66 -2.38 8.23
N LEU A 125 -22.08 -1.18 8.17
CA LEU A 125 -21.68 -0.40 9.35
C LEU A 125 -22.65 0.74 9.69
N GLU A 126 -23.87 0.73 9.18
CA GLU A 126 -24.85 1.80 9.37
C GLU A 126 -25.11 2.09 10.86
N GLN A 127 -25.23 1.02 11.67
CA GLN A 127 -25.48 1.15 13.12
C GLN A 127 -24.28 1.68 13.89
N PHE A 128 -23.07 1.54 13.35
CA PHE A 128 -21.82 1.91 13.99
C PHE A 128 -21.23 3.23 13.47
N ARG A 129 -21.94 3.93 12.60
CA ARG A 129 -21.49 5.15 11.93
C ARG A 129 -20.81 6.16 12.88
N LYS A 130 -21.39 6.35 14.06
CA LYS A 130 -20.95 7.33 15.06
C LYS A 130 -20.12 6.71 16.22
N SER A 131 -19.82 5.41 16.14
CA SER A 131 -18.99 4.72 17.13
C SER A 131 -17.53 5.05 16.97
#